data_dcb2d190905ada9248b0604e34b1cc8a
#
_entry.id   dcb2d190905ada9248b0604e34b1cc8a
#
_cell.length_a   1.000
_cell.length_b   1.000
_cell.length_c   1.000
_cell.angle_alpha   90.00
_cell.angle_beta   90.00
_cell.angle_gamma   90.00
#
_symmetry.space_group_name_H-M   'P 1'
#
loop_
_entity.id
_entity.type
_entity.pdbx_description
1 polymer ?
#
loop_
_entity_poly.entity_id
_entity_poly.type
_entity_poly.pdbx_seq_one_letter_code
_entity_poly.pdbx_strand_id
1 'polypeptide(L)'
;MRNRSVADLMTPTAVAVQRGTPFKEIARLLDEYGITAVPVVDEEHRPVGVVSEADLLRRHTAKEGPSTAEAMMSSPVHTARPSWTANEAARLMERHHVKRLPVVDADGRLIGVISRSDLLQLFLRRDRAIQEEIREDVVIRILGLSPAAVHIDVDEGRVTLSGTVTRKDLSPTLVRLCESVDGVVEVVDHLVLEPPQE
;
A
#
# COMPACT_ATOMS: atom_id res chain seq x y z
N MET A 1 -16.02 5.27 3.88
CA MET A 1 -14.84 4.79 3.14
C MET A 1 -13.72 4.60 4.15
N ARG A 2 -13.28 3.38 4.37
CA ARG A 2 -12.05 3.08 5.10
C ARG A 2 -10.96 2.83 4.06
N ASN A 3 -10.33 3.90 3.59
CA ASN A 3 -9.04 3.72 2.91
C ASN A 3 -8.09 3.13 3.95
N ARG A 4 -7.61 1.93 3.69
CA ARG A 4 -6.64 1.29 4.58
C ARG A 4 -5.40 2.16 4.65
N SER A 5 -5.03 2.50 5.88
CA SER A 5 -3.79 3.21 6.14
C SER A 5 -2.58 2.26 6.08
N VAL A 6 -1.39 2.81 6.01
CA VAL A 6 -0.14 2.04 6.15
C VAL A 6 -0.15 1.23 7.45
N ALA A 7 -0.71 1.78 8.54
CA ALA A 7 -0.84 1.07 9.82
C ALA A 7 -1.70 -0.21 9.73
N ASP A 8 -2.71 -0.21 8.86
CA ASP A 8 -3.61 -1.37 8.66
C ASP A 8 -2.97 -2.48 7.81
N LEU A 9 -1.91 -2.17 7.06
CA LEU A 9 -1.27 -3.05 6.06
C LEU A 9 0.14 -3.47 6.45
N MET A 10 0.86 -2.65 7.22
CA MET A 10 2.25 -2.91 7.60
C MET A 10 2.38 -4.16 8.46
N THR A 11 3.53 -4.80 8.40
CA THR A 11 3.97 -5.76 9.43
C THR A 11 4.49 -4.95 10.62
N PRO A 12 3.81 -4.98 11.79
CA PRO A 12 4.28 -4.29 12.99
C PRO A 12 5.49 -5.02 13.59
N THR A 13 6.22 -4.34 14.49
CA THR A 13 7.36 -4.93 15.22
C THR A 13 8.39 -5.56 14.27
N ALA A 14 8.82 -4.78 13.27
CA ALA A 14 9.75 -5.23 12.26
C ALA A 14 11.07 -5.73 12.86
N VAL A 15 11.54 -6.87 12.37
CA VAL A 15 12.92 -7.30 12.61
C VAL A 15 13.85 -6.24 12.03
N ALA A 16 14.79 -5.76 12.83
CA ALA A 16 15.77 -4.75 12.45
C ALA A 16 17.18 -5.17 12.92
N VAL A 17 18.19 -4.61 12.28
CA VAL A 17 19.60 -4.84 12.62
C VAL A 17 20.33 -3.54 12.88
N GLN A 18 21.42 -3.62 13.65
CA GLN A 18 22.32 -2.50 13.89
C GLN A 18 23.32 -2.33 12.74
N ARG A 19 23.94 -1.14 12.63
CA ARG A 19 24.97 -0.83 11.61
C ARG A 19 26.09 -1.88 11.55
N GLY A 20 26.54 -2.33 12.72
CA GLY A 20 27.63 -3.31 12.85
C GLY A 20 27.24 -4.76 12.66
N THR A 21 25.96 -5.09 12.47
CA THR A 21 25.49 -6.48 12.33
C THR A 21 26.18 -7.17 11.15
N PRO A 22 26.82 -8.35 11.37
CA PRO A 22 27.58 -9.02 10.33
C PRO A 22 26.68 -9.74 9.32
N PHE A 23 27.21 -9.95 8.10
CA PHE A 23 26.56 -10.63 6.96
C PHE A 23 25.80 -11.92 7.33
N LYS A 24 26.47 -12.84 8.05
CA LYS A 24 25.89 -14.15 8.38
C LYS A 24 24.68 -14.04 9.30
N GLU A 25 24.69 -13.08 10.19
CA GLU A 25 23.57 -12.84 11.10
C GLU A 25 22.39 -12.27 10.35
N ILE A 26 22.62 -11.33 9.42
CA ILE A 26 21.57 -10.79 8.55
C ILE A 26 20.96 -11.92 7.70
N ALA A 27 21.80 -12.73 7.05
CA ALA A 27 21.32 -13.85 6.24
C ALA A 27 20.47 -14.84 7.04
N ARG A 28 20.88 -15.15 8.29
CA ARG A 28 20.10 -16.01 9.17
C ARG A 28 18.75 -15.39 9.55
N LEU A 29 18.70 -14.09 9.87
CA LEU A 29 17.45 -13.40 10.18
C LEU A 29 16.49 -13.38 8.99
N LEU A 30 16.99 -13.16 7.77
CA LEU A 30 16.15 -13.22 6.57
C LEU A 30 15.50 -14.59 6.39
N ASP A 31 16.27 -15.66 6.57
CA ASP A 31 15.80 -17.04 6.47
C ASP A 31 14.82 -17.42 7.59
N GLU A 32 15.19 -17.14 8.85
CA GLU A 32 14.40 -17.47 10.03
C GLU A 32 13.02 -16.83 10.02
N TYR A 33 12.93 -15.56 9.58
CA TYR A 33 11.66 -14.82 9.55
C TYR A 33 10.96 -14.87 8.17
N GLY A 34 11.52 -15.55 7.19
CA GLY A 34 10.98 -15.63 5.82
C GLY A 34 10.84 -14.26 5.15
N ILE A 35 11.77 -13.32 5.44
CA ILE A 35 11.74 -11.96 4.93
C ILE A 35 12.88 -11.72 3.96
N THR A 36 12.69 -10.82 3.01
CA THR A 36 13.65 -10.56 1.92
C THR A 36 14.50 -9.29 2.11
N ALA A 37 14.31 -8.56 3.22
CA ALA A 37 15.18 -7.49 3.68
C ALA A 37 14.84 -7.06 5.09
N VAL A 38 15.80 -6.39 5.75
CA VAL A 38 15.68 -5.83 7.09
C VAL A 38 16.07 -4.35 7.09
N PRO A 39 15.39 -3.50 7.87
CA PRO A 39 15.86 -2.16 8.19
C PRO A 39 17.14 -2.21 9.02
N VAL A 40 18.04 -1.28 8.74
CA VAL A 40 19.20 -0.97 9.60
C VAL A 40 18.85 0.24 10.44
N VAL A 41 19.02 0.15 11.75
CA VAL A 41 18.68 1.22 12.68
C VAL A 41 19.91 1.74 13.44
N ASP A 42 19.82 2.99 13.90
CA ASP A 42 20.77 3.59 14.83
C ASP A 42 20.45 3.24 16.30
N GLU A 43 21.19 3.85 17.23
CA GLU A 43 21.05 3.62 18.69
C GLU A 43 19.69 4.12 19.20
N GLU A 44 19.09 5.12 18.56
CA GLU A 44 17.75 5.65 18.87
C GLU A 44 16.62 4.86 18.19
N HIS A 45 16.95 3.72 17.53
CA HIS A 45 16.02 2.88 16.79
C HIS A 45 15.40 3.57 15.56
N ARG A 46 16.12 4.51 14.93
CA ARG A 46 15.69 5.18 13.71
C ARG A 46 16.26 4.48 12.49
N PRO A 47 15.49 4.23 11.43
CA PRO A 47 16.00 3.58 10.23
C PRO A 47 17.01 4.49 9.52
N VAL A 48 18.19 3.95 9.22
CA VAL A 48 19.29 4.63 8.51
C VAL A 48 19.57 4.01 7.14
N GLY A 49 19.07 2.78 6.90
CA GLY A 49 19.21 2.06 5.65
C GLY A 49 18.36 0.81 5.63
N VAL A 50 18.46 0.05 4.54
CA VAL A 50 17.82 -1.27 4.38
C VAL A 50 18.85 -2.21 3.74
N VAL A 51 18.96 -3.44 4.26
CA VAL A 51 19.72 -4.54 3.63
C VAL A 51 18.76 -5.57 3.10
N SER A 52 18.88 -5.92 1.83
CA SER A 52 18.08 -6.94 1.14
C SER A 52 18.91 -8.18 0.78
N GLU A 53 18.22 -9.29 0.43
CA GLU A 53 18.86 -10.48 -0.15
C GLU A 53 19.77 -10.12 -1.35
N ALA A 54 19.31 -9.19 -2.21
CA ALA A 54 20.09 -8.74 -3.36
C ALA A 54 21.39 -8.03 -2.94
N ASP A 55 21.40 -7.30 -1.83
CA ASP A 55 22.61 -6.65 -1.30
C ASP A 55 23.59 -7.70 -0.74
N LEU A 56 23.07 -8.72 -0.04
CA LEU A 56 23.87 -9.86 0.42
C LEU A 56 24.50 -10.63 -0.75
N LEU A 57 23.72 -10.95 -1.78
CA LEU A 57 24.23 -11.66 -2.97
C LEU A 57 25.29 -10.83 -3.69
N ARG A 58 25.06 -9.52 -3.88
CA ARG A 58 26.01 -8.61 -4.50
C ARG A 58 27.33 -8.57 -3.70
N ARG A 59 27.22 -8.50 -2.39
CA ARG A 59 28.37 -8.51 -1.49
C ARG A 59 29.14 -9.84 -1.56
N HIS A 60 28.43 -10.95 -1.59
CA HIS A 60 29.05 -12.28 -1.70
C HIS A 60 29.86 -12.43 -3.00
N THR A 61 29.35 -11.90 -4.11
CA THR A 61 30.05 -11.97 -5.41
C THR A 61 31.25 -11.01 -5.50
N ALA A 62 31.15 -9.82 -4.89
CA ALA A 62 32.24 -8.82 -4.94
C ALA A 62 33.48 -9.21 -4.12
N LYS A 63 33.30 -10.04 -3.06
CA LYS A 63 34.36 -10.56 -2.16
C LYS A 63 35.27 -9.50 -1.50
N GLU A 64 34.94 -8.22 -1.57
CA GLU A 64 35.78 -7.12 -1.10
C GLU A 64 35.07 -6.24 -0.06
N GLY A 65 35.81 -5.70 0.90
CA GLY A 65 35.37 -4.73 1.91
C GLY A 65 34.66 -5.33 3.13
N PRO A 66 34.20 -4.49 4.05
CA PRO A 66 33.54 -4.91 5.30
C PRO A 66 32.21 -5.63 5.03
N SER A 67 31.90 -6.64 5.84
CA SER A 67 30.68 -7.45 5.74
C SER A 67 29.66 -7.09 6.84
N THR A 68 29.50 -5.80 7.11
CA THR A 68 28.54 -5.26 8.08
C THR A 68 27.30 -4.69 7.39
N ALA A 69 26.20 -4.55 8.13
CA ALA A 69 24.95 -3.96 7.63
C ALA A 69 25.21 -2.58 7.01
N GLU A 70 25.99 -1.71 7.67
CA GLU A 70 26.33 -0.38 7.18
C GLU A 70 27.03 -0.38 5.82
N ALA A 71 27.93 -1.32 5.60
CA ALA A 71 28.66 -1.44 4.34
C ALA A 71 27.80 -2.00 3.17
N MET A 72 26.70 -2.68 3.49
CA MET A 72 25.83 -3.35 2.51
C MET A 72 24.50 -2.63 2.29
N MET A 73 24.05 -1.78 3.23
CA MET A 73 22.74 -1.16 3.17
C MET A 73 22.61 -0.17 2.02
N SER A 74 21.40 -0.10 1.48
CA SER A 74 20.98 1.00 0.62
C SER A 74 20.62 2.21 1.50
N SER A 75 21.19 3.38 1.20
CA SER A 75 21.02 4.66 1.91
C SER A 75 21.02 5.81 0.89
N PRO A 76 20.28 6.92 1.10
CA PRO A 76 19.39 7.18 2.23
C PRO A 76 18.14 6.31 2.24
N VAL A 77 17.60 6.04 3.44
CA VAL A 77 16.38 5.28 3.59
C VAL A 77 15.16 6.17 3.37
N HIS A 78 14.17 5.66 2.62
CA HIS A 78 12.85 6.26 2.47
C HIS A 78 11.90 5.60 3.47
N THR A 79 11.17 6.40 4.24
CA THR A 79 10.26 5.93 5.29
C THR A 79 8.82 6.33 5.00
N ALA A 80 7.86 5.58 5.54
CA ALA A 80 6.44 5.91 5.52
C ALA A 80 5.94 6.26 6.93
N ARG A 81 4.78 6.93 7.00
CA ARG A 81 4.07 7.18 8.27
C ARG A 81 2.87 6.25 8.39
N PRO A 82 2.46 5.84 9.59
CA PRO A 82 1.30 4.97 9.82
C PRO A 82 0.00 5.53 9.24
N SER A 83 -0.15 6.86 9.24
CA SER A 83 -1.34 7.57 8.75
C SER A 83 -1.42 7.70 7.23
N TRP A 84 -0.38 7.34 6.50
CA TRP A 84 -0.40 7.42 5.04
C TRP A 84 -1.37 6.40 4.45
N THR A 85 -1.93 6.76 3.31
CA THR A 85 -2.71 5.84 2.48
C THR A 85 -1.79 4.86 1.74
N ALA A 86 -2.33 3.73 1.33
CA ALA A 86 -1.63 2.77 0.47
C ALA A 86 -1.07 3.42 -0.81
N ASN A 87 -1.85 4.33 -1.42
CA ASN A 87 -1.44 5.05 -2.63
C ASN A 87 -0.23 5.98 -2.40
N GLU A 88 -0.14 6.65 -1.26
CA GLU A 88 1.03 7.47 -0.92
C GLU A 88 2.28 6.60 -0.76
N ALA A 89 2.17 5.46 -0.08
CA ALA A 89 3.26 4.51 0.06
C ALA A 89 3.68 3.92 -1.30
N ALA A 90 2.72 3.52 -2.14
CA ALA A 90 2.98 3.00 -3.48
C ALA A 90 3.73 4.00 -4.36
N ARG A 91 3.28 5.26 -4.41
CA ARG A 91 3.94 6.34 -5.18
C ARG A 91 5.38 6.60 -4.72
N LEU A 92 5.63 6.53 -3.40
CA LEU A 92 6.99 6.69 -2.89
C LEU A 92 7.88 5.52 -3.30
N MET A 93 7.37 4.28 -3.18
CA MET A 93 8.09 3.08 -3.61
C MET A 93 8.43 3.10 -5.10
N GLU A 94 7.50 3.57 -5.94
CA GLU A 94 7.69 3.67 -7.38
C GLU A 94 8.72 4.75 -7.72
N ARG A 95 8.56 5.97 -7.17
CA ARG A 95 9.45 7.11 -7.42
C ARG A 95 10.91 6.81 -7.11
N HIS A 96 11.16 6.06 -6.04
CA HIS A 96 12.50 5.74 -5.57
C HIS A 96 12.96 4.32 -5.93
N HIS A 97 12.16 3.58 -6.72
CA HIS A 97 12.44 2.20 -7.14
C HIS A 97 12.73 1.24 -5.98
N VAL A 98 12.11 1.48 -4.81
CA VAL A 98 12.24 0.63 -3.62
C VAL A 98 11.07 -0.34 -3.50
N LYS A 99 11.30 -1.51 -2.91
CA LYS A 99 10.28 -2.56 -2.76
C LYS A 99 9.56 -2.52 -1.41
N ARG A 100 10.08 -1.74 -0.46
CA ARG A 100 9.55 -1.61 0.91
C ARG A 100 9.96 -0.30 1.54
N LEU A 101 9.22 0.11 2.56
CA LEU A 101 9.48 1.30 3.34
C LEU A 101 9.42 0.93 4.82
N PRO A 102 10.46 1.22 5.62
CA PRO A 102 10.32 1.26 7.06
C PRO A 102 9.24 2.27 7.44
N VAL A 103 8.41 1.90 8.40
CA VAL A 103 7.34 2.78 8.92
C VAL A 103 7.82 3.34 10.24
N VAL A 104 7.72 4.65 10.39
CA VAL A 104 8.23 5.37 11.56
C VAL A 104 7.13 6.13 12.28
N ASP A 105 7.27 6.23 13.60
CA ASP A 105 6.42 7.06 14.46
C ASP A 105 6.75 8.57 14.32
N ALA A 106 6.15 9.39 15.20
CA ALA A 106 6.38 10.84 15.22
C ALA A 106 7.82 11.22 15.58
N ASP A 107 8.52 10.39 16.36
CA ASP A 107 9.92 10.59 16.78
C ASP A 107 10.93 10.03 15.75
N GLY A 108 10.44 9.43 14.66
CA GLY A 108 11.25 8.82 13.61
C GLY A 108 11.73 7.42 13.95
N ARG A 109 11.20 6.77 14.99
CA ARG A 109 11.57 5.42 15.40
C ARG A 109 10.82 4.38 14.55
N LEU A 110 11.49 3.28 14.25
CA LEU A 110 10.92 2.17 13.50
C LEU A 110 9.79 1.49 14.29
N ILE A 111 8.61 1.39 13.69
CA ILE A 111 7.43 0.71 14.25
C ILE A 111 6.90 -0.41 13.37
N GLY A 112 7.37 -0.54 12.14
CA GLY A 112 6.94 -1.57 11.21
C GLY A 112 7.62 -1.44 9.86
N VAL A 113 7.23 -2.32 8.92
CA VAL A 113 7.65 -2.27 7.52
C VAL A 113 6.43 -2.50 6.64
N ILE A 114 6.30 -1.73 5.56
CA ILE A 114 5.33 -1.98 4.49
C ILE A 114 6.07 -2.30 3.19
N SER A 115 5.61 -3.30 2.46
CA SER A 115 6.18 -3.76 1.20
C SER A 115 5.19 -3.66 0.04
N ARG A 116 5.68 -3.81 -1.21
CA ARG A 116 4.81 -3.93 -2.39
C ARG A 116 3.83 -5.11 -2.27
N SER A 117 4.26 -6.21 -1.66
CA SER A 117 3.40 -7.38 -1.44
C SER A 117 2.22 -7.05 -0.54
N ASP A 118 2.43 -6.24 0.52
CA ASP A 118 1.36 -5.82 1.42
C ASP A 118 0.35 -4.92 0.70
N LEU A 119 0.83 -4.04 -0.18
CA LEU A 119 -0.04 -3.19 -1.01
C LEU A 119 -0.86 -4.02 -2.01
N LEU A 120 -0.26 -5.09 -2.59
CA LEU A 120 -0.97 -5.96 -3.51
C LEU A 120 -2.13 -6.74 -2.84
N GLN A 121 -2.07 -6.94 -1.51
CA GLN A 121 -3.19 -7.55 -0.77
C GLN A 121 -4.50 -6.76 -0.89
N LEU A 122 -4.44 -5.46 -1.20
CA LEU A 122 -5.63 -4.65 -1.45
C LEU A 122 -6.41 -5.15 -2.67
N PHE A 123 -5.70 -5.60 -3.70
CA PHE A 123 -6.29 -6.08 -4.96
C PHE A 123 -6.77 -7.54 -4.88
N LEU A 124 -6.52 -8.24 -3.76
CA LEU A 124 -7.05 -9.59 -3.51
C LEU A 124 -8.39 -9.56 -2.78
N ARG A 125 -9.02 -8.40 -2.65
CA ARG A 125 -10.37 -8.30 -2.10
C ARG A 125 -11.37 -8.99 -3.02
N ARG A 126 -12.35 -9.67 -2.41
CA ARG A 126 -13.44 -10.30 -3.16
C ARG A 126 -14.33 -9.22 -3.77
N ASP A 127 -14.68 -9.36 -5.03
CA ASP A 127 -15.52 -8.42 -5.78
C ASP A 127 -16.83 -8.09 -5.07
N ARG A 128 -17.44 -9.09 -4.43
CA ARG A 128 -18.64 -8.89 -3.62
C ARG A 128 -18.43 -7.90 -2.46
N ALA A 129 -17.27 -7.91 -1.83
CA ALA A 129 -16.98 -6.97 -0.73
C ALA A 129 -16.74 -5.55 -1.26
N ILE A 130 -16.15 -5.42 -2.44
CA ILE A 130 -16.00 -4.14 -3.14
C ILE A 130 -17.37 -3.59 -3.53
N GLN A 131 -18.21 -4.43 -4.14
CA GLN A 131 -19.59 -4.08 -4.55
C GLN A 131 -20.42 -3.59 -3.36
N GLU A 132 -20.34 -4.29 -2.23
CA GLU A 132 -21.10 -3.98 -1.03
C GLU A 132 -20.64 -2.65 -0.40
N GLU A 133 -19.31 -2.39 -0.33
CA GLU A 133 -18.75 -1.12 0.14
C GLU A 133 -19.15 0.06 -0.77
N ILE A 134 -19.09 -0.10 -2.08
CA ILE A 134 -19.52 0.94 -3.02
C ILE A 134 -21.01 1.23 -2.81
N ARG A 135 -21.86 0.22 -2.68
CA ARG A 135 -23.31 0.39 -2.47
C ARG A 135 -23.58 1.13 -1.16
N GLU A 136 -23.06 0.63 -0.05
CA GLU A 136 -23.37 1.17 1.28
C GLU A 136 -22.70 2.51 1.55
N ASP A 137 -21.39 2.61 1.29
CA ASP A 137 -20.62 3.78 1.67
C ASP A 137 -20.70 4.89 0.62
N VAL A 138 -20.56 4.55 -0.67
CA VAL A 138 -20.52 5.56 -1.72
C VAL A 138 -21.93 5.98 -2.14
N VAL A 139 -22.75 5.03 -2.58
CA VAL A 139 -24.06 5.32 -3.17
C VAL A 139 -25.03 5.82 -2.10
N ILE A 140 -25.19 5.08 -1.00
CA ILE A 140 -26.20 5.39 0.03
C ILE A 140 -25.70 6.47 0.98
N ARG A 141 -24.56 6.26 1.65
CA ARG A 141 -24.11 7.13 2.75
C ARG A 141 -23.52 8.44 2.28
N ILE A 142 -22.68 8.47 1.23
CA ILE A 142 -22.01 9.70 0.77
C ILE A 142 -22.90 10.47 -0.19
N LEU A 143 -23.47 9.80 -1.20
CA LEU A 143 -24.24 10.47 -2.24
C LEU A 143 -25.74 10.57 -1.94
N GLY A 144 -26.25 9.82 -0.95
CA GLY A 144 -27.66 9.82 -0.57
C GLY A 144 -28.59 9.31 -1.66
N LEU A 145 -28.07 8.50 -2.59
CA LEU A 145 -28.85 7.96 -3.71
C LEU A 145 -29.64 6.71 -3.28
N SER A 146 -30.76 6.45 -3.95
CA SER A 146 -31.48 5.19 -3.80
C SER A 146 -30.60 4.03 -4.29
N PRO A 147 -30.54 2.90 -3.57
CA PRO A 147 -29.81 1.70 -4.03
C PRO A 147 -30.31 1.17 -5.40
N ALA A 148 -31.55 1.48 -5.78
CA ALA A 148 -32.14 1.08 -7.04
C ALA A 148 -31.77 2.03 -8.21
N ALA A 149 -31.22 3.21 -7.95
CA ALA A 149 -30.87 4.17 -8.99
C ALA A 149 -29.59 3.80 -9.74
N VAL A 150 -28.66 3.11 -9.07
CA VAL A 150 -27.36 2.73 -9.62
C VAL A 150 -27.17 1.23 -9.45
N HIS A 151 -27.01 0.52 -10.54
CA HIS A 151 -26.58 -0.86 -10.54
C HIS A 151 -25.07 -0.92 -10.58
N ILE A 152 -24.47 -1.71 -9.68
CA ILE A 152 -23.03 -1.88 -9.50
C ILE A 152 -22.73 -3.34 -9.77
N ASP A 153 -21.90 -3.61 -10.75
CA ASP A 153 -21.31 -4.92 -11.00
C ASP A 153 -19.80 -4.86 -10.81
N VAL A 154 -19.20 -5.89 -10.23
CA VAL A 154 -17.75 -5.94 -9.97
C VAL A 154 -17.24 -7.30 -10.39
N ASP A 155 -16.25 -7.30 -11.29
CA ASP A 155 -15.56 -8.48 -11.79
C ASP A 155 -14.05 -8.23 -11.85
N GLU A 156 -13.26 -9.04 -11.15
CA GLU A 156 -11.82 -8.90 -11.02
C GLU A 156 -11.36 -7.45 -10.66
N GLY A 157 -12.12 -6.78 -9.77
CA GLY A 157 -11.86 -5.40 -9.37
C GLY A 157 -12.29 -4.34 -10.40
N ARG A 158 -12.83 -4.72 -11.53
CA ARG A 158 -13.45 -3.82 -12.51
C ARG A 158 -14.88 -3.54 -12.10
N VAL A 159 -15.15 -2.28 -11.79
CA VAL A 159 -16.48 -1.79 -11.39
C VAL A 159 -17.22 -1.27 -12.61
N THR A 160 -18.39 -1.83 -12.93
CA THR A 160 -19.29 -1.32 -13.95
C THR A 160 -20.49 -0.64 -13.28
N LEU A 161 -20.65 0.65 -13.55
CA LEU A 161 -21.77 1.46 -13.05
C LEU A 161 -22.80 1.60 -14.16
N SER A 162 -24.06 1.29 -13.87
CA SER A 162 -25.18 1.49 -14.82
C SER A 162 -26.43 1.97 -14.08
N GLY A 163 -27.37 2.58 -14.80
CA GLY A 163 -28.58 3.16 -14.23
C GLY A 163 -28.75 4.62 -14.59
N THR A 164 -29.63 5.31 -13.85
CA THR A 164 -30.02 6.68 -14.18
C THR A 164 -29.70 7.62 -13.02
N VAL A 165 -29.06 8.74 -13.33
CA VAL A 165 -28.72 9.79 -12.35
C VAL A 165 -29.47 11.08 -12.73
N THR A 166 -29.96 11.78 -11.71
CA THR A 166 -30.78 13.00 -11.87
C THR A 166 -29.94 14.26 -12.09
N ARG A 167 -28.65 14.21 -11.77
CA ARG A 167 -27.75 15.37 -11.85
C ARG A 167 -26.48 15.02 -12.62
N LYS A 168 -26.09 15.90 -13.53
CA LYS A 168 -24.94 15.73 -14.43
C LYS A 168 -23.59 15.59 -13.70
N ASP A 169 -23.45 16.19 -12.51
CA ASP A 169 -22.25 16.15 -11.70
C ASP A 169 -22.09 14.88 -10.86
N LEU A 170 -23.15 14.06 -10.77
CA LEU A 170 -23.14 12.82 -9.97
C LEU A 170 -22.27 11.73 -10.58
N SER A 171 -22.31 11.53 -11.93
CA SER A 171 -21.54 10.48 -12.57
C SER A 171 -20.01 10.66 -12.36
N PRO A 172 -19.37 11.82 -12.66
CA PRO A 172 -17.96 11.99 -12.41
C PRO A 172 -17.59 11.87 -10.93
N THR A 173 -18.48 12.29 -10.03
CA THR A 173 -18.25 12.20 -8.59
C THR A 173 -18.31 10.74 -8.13
N LEU A 174 -19.30 9.97 -8.61
CA LEU A 174 -19.46 8.55 -8.29
C LEU A 174 -18.26 7.74 -8.81
N VAL A 175 -17.82 7.97 -10.05
CA VAL A 175 -16.63 7.32 -10.62
C VAL A 175 -15.42 7.55 -9.73
N ARG A 176 -15.11 8.81 -9.38
CA ARG A 176 -13.96 9.16 -8.56
C ARG A 176 -14.02 8.57 -7.14
N LEU A 177 -15.23 8.46 -6.56
CA LEU A 177 -15.42 7.81 -5.28
C LEU A 177 -15.21 6.29 -5.38
N CYS A 178 -15.70 5.65 -6.44
CA CYS A 178 -15.46 4.23 -6.68
C CYS A 178 -13.97 3.92 -6.89
N GLU A 179 -13.25 4.74 -7.67
CA GLU A 179 -11.79 4.62 -7.87
C GLU A 179 -10.98 4.72 -6.57
N SER A 180 -11.54 5.33 -5.53
CA SER A 180 -10.89 5.43 -4.23
C SER A 180 -11.18 4.26 -3.27
N VAL A 181 -12.01 3.31 -3.67
CA VAL A 181 -12.30 2.10 -2.88
C VAL A 181 -11.17 1.09 -3.06
N ASP A 182 -10.67 0.57 -1.93
CA ASP A 182 -9.60 -0.44 -1.93
C ASP A 182 -9.99 -1.68 -2.74
N GLY A 183 -9.13 -2.08 -3.67
CA GLY A 183 -9.34 -3.24 -4.53
C GLY A 183 -9.96 -2.92 -5.89
N VAL A 184 -10.43 -1.70 -6.12
CA VAL A 184 -10.90 -1.27 -7.44
C VAL A 184 -9.69 -1.03 -8.36
N VAL A 185 -9.72 -1.68 -9.52
CA VAL A 185 -8.70 -1.60 -10.56
C VAL A 185 -9.11 -0.63 -11.66
N GLU A 186 -10.39 -0.67 -12.04
CA GLU A 186 -10.96 0.15 -13.13
C GLU A 186 -12.43 0.46 -12.85
N VAL A 187 -12.90 1.62 -13.27
CA VAL A 187 -14.32 1.98 -13.22
C VAL A 187 -14.82 2.27 -14.63
N VAL A 188 -15.86 1.55 -15.06
CA VAL A 188 -16.55 1.74 -16.34
C VAL A 188 -17.90 2.40 -16.08
N ASP A 189 -18.12 3.57 -16.67
CA ASP A 189 -19.32 4.38 -16.49
C ASP A 189 -20.31 4.22 -17.64
N HIS A 190 -21.47 3.64 -17.35
CA HIS A 190 -22.62 3.52 -18.21
C HIS A 190 -23.86 4.23 -17.64
N LEU A 191 -23.66 5.21 -16.76
CA LEU A 191 -24.76 5.98 -16.19
C LEU A 191 -25.38 6.92 -17.24
N VAL A 192 -26.70 7.01 -17.21
CA VAL A 192 -27.47 7.89 -18.10
C VAL A 192 -28.09 9.01 -17.28
N LEU A 193 -28.06 10.23 -17.81
CA LEU A 193 -28.74 11.36 -17.18
C LEU A 193 -30.27 11.22 -17.41
N GLU A 194 -31.03 11.31 -16.33
CA GLU A 194 -32.49 11.35 -16.42
C GLU A 194 -32.95 12.60 -17.18
N PRO A 195 -33.79 12.48 -18.21
CA PRO A 195 -34.33 13.66 -18.89
C PRO A 195 -35.20 14.47 -17.92
N PRO A 196 -35.19 15.82 -18.01
CA PRO A 196 -36.04 16.66 -17.16
C PRO A 196 -37.50 16.22 -17.28
N GLN A 197 -38.16 15.96 -16.16
CA GLN A 197 -39.58 15.74 -16.13
C GLN A 197 -40.26 17.07 -16.49
N GLU A 198 -41.06 17.06 -17.58
CA GLU A 198 -41.90 18.20 -17.98
C GLU A 198 -43.06 18.42 -16.98
#